data_f20d55ce07a6e1a195114f016c7aa8b9
#
_entry.id   f20d55ce07a6e1a195114f016c7aa8b9
#
_cell.length_a   1.000
_cell.length_b   1.000
_cell.length_c   1.000
_cell.angle_alpha   90.00
_cell.angle_beta   90.00
_cell.angle_gamma   90.00
#
_symmetry.space_group_name_H-M   'P 1'
#
loop_
_entity.id
_entity.type
_entity.pdbx_description
1 polymer ?
#
loop_
_entity_poly.entity_id
_entity_poly.type
_entity_poly.pdbx_seq_one_letter_code
_entity_poly.pdbx_strand_id
1 'polypeptide(L)'
;MNPSFQIPAADARAGAPAPALGMLEVASIAAGYAAADRVVKEAPVRLLLCRPASPGKFLVLFGGEVSDVTSSLRAGAEGLAEPPLDTLLLPNADPSLCDALVRVRREVALRSAGIVETATVATMLVAPTSR
;
A
#
# COMPACT_ATOMS: atom_id res chain seq x y z
N MET A 1 -2.18 9.92 -20.75
CA MET A 1 -1.29 8.89 -21.32
C MET A 1 -0.57 8.19 -20.17
N ASN A 2 -0.91 6.96 -19.92
CA ASN A 2 -0.29 6.16 -18.87
C ASN A 2 1.05 5.64 -19.33
N PRO A 3 2.17 6.04 -18.72
CA PRO A 3 3.25 5.12 -18.68
C PRO A 3 2.72 3.91 -17.91
N SER A 4 2.67 2.76 -18.54
CA SER A 4 2.42 1.51 -17.86
C SER A 4 3.43 1.45 -16.71
N PHE A 5 2.97 1.75 -15.52
CA PHE A 5 3.73 1.51 -14.32
C PHE A 5 3.79 -0.02 -14.19
N GLN A 6 4.75 -0.58 -14.90
CA GLN A 6 5.07 -1.99 -14.74
C GLN A 6 5.77 -2.10 -13.40
N ILE A 7 5.03 -2.61 -12.43
CA ILE A 7 5.68 -3.20 -11.29
C ILE A 7 6.50 -4.35 -11.86
N PRO A 8 7.82 -4.32 -11.75
CA PRO A 8 8.61 -5.50 -12.09
C PRO A 8 7.97 -6.66 -11.33
N ALA A 9 7.70 -7.74 -12.03
CA ALA A 9 7.28 -8.98 -11.38
C ALA A 9 8.17 -9.15 -10.15
N ALA A 10 7.57 -9.31 -8.98
CA ALA A 10 8.33 -9.57 -7.77
C ALA A 10 9.29 -10.69 -8.14
N ASP A 11 10.57 -10.37 -8.10
CA ASP A 11 11.61 -11.37 -8.31
C ASP A 11 11.36 -12.41 -7.21
N ALA A 12 10.67 -13.47 -7.59
CA ALA A 12 10.38 -14.57 -6.70
C ALA A 12 11.69 -15.31 -6.42
N ARG A 13 12.61 -14.63 -5.74
CA ARG A 13 13.74 -15.29 -5.14
C ARG A 13 13.19 -16.10 -3.99
N ALA A 14 13.13 -17.39 -4.21
CA ALA A 14 12.86 -18.34 -3.14
C ALA A 14 13.75 -17.99 -1.95
N GLY A 15 13.16 -17.57 -0.83
CA GLY A 15 13.88 -17.19 0.38
C GLY A 15 14.02 -15.68 0.64
N ALA A 16 13.56 -14.79 -0.24
CA ALA A 16 13.48 -13.38 0.11
C ALA A 16 12.36 -13.15 1.14
N PRO A 17 12.58 -12.34 2.18
CA PRO A 17 11.51 -11.99 3.12
C PRO A 17 10.35 -11.36 2.36
N ALA A 18 9.13 -11.69 2.75
CA ALA A 18 7.95 -11.09 2.16
C ALA A 18 8.00 -9.57 2.35
N PRO A 19 7.67 -8.78 1.30
CA PRO A 19 7.72 -7.34 1.41
C PRO A 19 6.72 -6.84 2.44
N ALA A 20 7.10 -5.80 3.18
CA ALA A 20 6.14 -5.07 3.99
C ALA A 20 5.30 -4.14 3.12
N LEU A 21 4.07 -3.91 3.54
CA LEU A 21 3.16 -2.93 2.94
C LEU A 21 2.82 -1.84 3.95
N GLY A 22 2.81 -0.61 3.49
CA GLY A 22 2.30 0.54 4.22
C GLY A 22 1.15 1.17 3.45
N MET A 23 0.13 1.63 4.16
CA MET A 23 -1.01 2.31 3.56
C MET A 23 -1.42 3.51 4.40
N LEU A 24 -1.76 4.59 3.70
CA LEU A 24 -2.32 5.81 4.24
C LEU A 24 -3.64 6.11 3.55
N GLU A 25 -4.67 6.40 4.32
CA GLU A 25 -5.91 6.99 3.84
C GLU A 25 -6.05 8.40 4.36
N VAL A 26 -6.23 9.35 3.47
CA VAL A 26 -6.33 10.78 3.79
C VAL A 26 -7.60 11.41 3.25
N ALA A 27 -8.01 12.55 3.82
CA ALA A 27 -9.29 13.17 3.55
C ALA A 27 -9.32 14.05 2.29
N SER A 28 -8.21 14.18 1.56
CA SER A 28 -8.18 14.98 0.34
C SER A 28 -7.13 14.50 -0.65
N ILE A 29 -7.34 14.82 -1.91
CA ILE A 29 -6.38 14.52 -2.99
C ILE A 29 -5.05 15.24 -2.75
N ALA A 30 -5.08 16.50 -2.32
CA ALA A 30 -3.88 17.29 -2.05
C ALA A 30 -3.05 16.67 -0.92
N ALA A 31 -3.69 16.26 0.18
CA ALA A 31 -3.04 15.56 1.28
C ALA A 31 -2.45 14.22 0.82
N GLY A 32 -3.15 13.52 -0.06
CA GLY A 32 -2.67 12.27 -0.63
C GLY A 32 -1.38 12.41 -1.42
N TYR A 33 -1.28 13.39 -2.31
CA TYR A 33 -0.05 13.67 -3.05
C TYR A 33 1.08 14.15 -2.13
N ALA A 34 0.77 14.98 -1.15
CA ALA A 34 1.76 15.42 -0.17
C ALA A 34 2.31 14.25 0.66
N ALA A 35 1.44 13.35 1.09
CA ALA A 35 1.84 12.14 1.80
C ALA A 35 2.70 11.22 0.91
N ALA A 36 2.29 10.99 -0.33
CA ALA A 36 3.03 10.15 -1.28
C ALA A 36 4.44 10.70 -1.55
N ASP A 37 4.58 12.02 -1.72
CA ASP A 37 5.88 12.67 -1.91
C ASP A 37 6.81 12.44 -0.70
N ARG A 38 6.30 12.57 0.51
CA ARG A 38 7.07 12.32 1.74
C ARG A 38 7.46 10.86 1.88
N VAL A 39 6.52 9.95 1.61
CA VAL A 39 6.76 8.51 1.66
C VAL A 39 7.93 8.10 0.79
N VAL A 40 7.96 8.55 -0.46
CA VAL A 40 9.03 8.15 -1.41
C VAL A 40 10.35 8.87 -1.19
N LYS A 41 10.34 10.00 -0.49
CA LYS A 41 11.56 10.74 -0.13
C LYS A 41 12.24 10.24 1.13
N GLU A 42 11.47 9.63 2.05
CA GLU A 42 11.99 9.20 3.35
C GLU A 42 12.90 7.98 3.25
N ALA A 43 12.48 6.97 2.50
CA ALA A 43 13.20 5.72 2.39
C ALA A 43 12.97 5.07 1.01
N PRO A 44 13.78 4.09 0.60
CA PRO A 44 13.68 3.44 -0.71
C PRO A 44 12.48 2.48 -0.76
N VAL A 45 11.29 3.02 -0.72
CA VAL A 45 10.04 2.28 -0.88
C VAL A 45 9.49 2.43 -2.29
N ARG A 46 8.67 1.48 -2.70
CA ARG A 46 7.97 1.51 -3.97
C ARG A 46 6.51 1.92 -3.76
N LEU A 47 6.10 2.97 -4.45
CA LEU A 47 4.70 3.36 -4.50
C LEU A 47 3.92 2.37 -5.39
N LEU A 48 2.89 1.74 -4.83
CA LEU A 48 2.08 0.73 -5.50
C LEU A 48 0.75 1.28 -5.98
N LEU A 49 0.14 2.15 -5.19
CA LEU A 49 -1.14 2.75 -5.48
C LEU A 49 -1.17 4.16 -4.91
N CYS A 50 -1.65 5.10 -5.72
CA CYS A 50 -1.84 6.49 -5.31
C CYS A 50 -3.04 7.02 -6.09
N ARG A 51 -4.24 6.96 -5.50
CA ARG A 51 -5.47 7.30 -6.19
C ARG A 51 -6.59 7.72 -5.24
N PRO A 52 -7.60 8.46 -5.76
CA PRO A 52 -8.84 8.71 -5.04
C PRO A 52 -9.54 7.38 -4.68
N ALA A 53 -10.09 7.33 -3.50
CA ALA A 53 -11.03 6.33 -3.04
C ALA A 53 -12.42 6.98 -2.93
N SER A 54 -13.40 6.40 -2.26
CA SER A 54 -14.76 6.99 -2.08
C SER A 54 -14.77 8.51 -1.89
N PRO A 55 -15.88 9.23 -2.06
CA PRO A 55 -15.90 10.68 -2.13
C PRO A 55 -15.05 11.37 -1.06
N GLY A 56 -14.10 12.20 -1.51
CA GLY A 56 -13.26 13.01 -0.66
C GLY A 56 -12.10 12.30 0.01
N LYS A 57 -11.81 11.04 -0.34
CA LYS A 57 -10.71 10.26 0.23
C LYS A 57 -9.64 9.94 -0.80
N PHE A 58 -8.43 9.68 -0.32
CA PHE A 58 -7.30 9.31 -1.16
C PHE A 58 -6.46 8.23 -0.48
N LEU A 59 -6.05 7.23 -1.26
CA LEU A 59 -5.24 6.11 -0.80
C LEU A 59 -3.83 6.20 -1.34
N VAL A 60 -2.86 5.96 -0.45
CA VAL A 60 -1.45 5.79 -0.78
C VAL A 60 -1.00 4.43 -0.25
N LEU A 61 -0.63 3.54 -1.16
CA LEU A 61 -0.12 2.20 -0.85
C LEU A 61 1.31 2.07 -1.36
N PHE A 62 2.18 1.57 -0.55
CA PHE A 62 3.59 1.39 -0.88
C PHE A 62 4.18 0.15 -0.21
N GLY A 63 5.29 -0.32 -0.73
CA GLY A 63 5.94 -1.53 -0.23
C GLY A 63 7.46 -1.43 -0.24
N GLY A 64 8.09 -2.29 0.53
CA GLY A 64 9.56 -2.36 0.67
C GLY A 64 9.97 -3.18 1.88
N GLU A 65 11.20 -2.97 2.34
CA GLU A 65 11.66 -3.53 3.59
C GLU A 65 10.87 -2.96 4.79
N VAL A 66 10.69 -3.75 5.83
CA VAL A 66 9.86 -3.37 6.99
C VAL A 66 10.30 -2.05 7.61
N SER A 67 11.60 -1.86 7.78
CA SER A 67 12.17 -0.63 8.34
C SER A 67 11.87 0.60 7.49
N ASP A 68 12.03 0.44 6.18
CA ASP A 68 11.81 1.52 5.21
C ASP A 68 10.33 1.90 5.13
N VAL A 69 9.46 0.88 5.08
CA VAL A 69 8.00 1.08 5.07
C VAL A 69 7.55 1.75 6.37
N THR A 70 8.08 1.34 7.51
CA THR A 70 7.75 1.93 8.82
C THR A 70 8.17 3.40 8.88
N SER A 71 9.37 3.73 8.46
CA SER A 71 9.86 5.11 8.42
C SER A 71 9.05 5.97 7.47
N SER A 72 8.79 5.47 6.27
CA SER A 72 8.00 6.17 5.24
C SER A 72 6.54 6.39 5.68
N LEU A 73 5.94 5.40 6.33
CA LEU A 73 4.58 5.52 6.86
C LEU A 73 4.48 6.64 7.90
N ARG A 74 5.45 6.70 8.80
CA ARG A 74 5.54 7.77 9.80
C ARG A 74 5.72 9.12 9.14
N ALA A 75 6.68 9.26 8.24
CA ALA A 75 6.95 10.52 7.54
C ALA A 75 5.75 11.02 6.76
N GLY A 76 5.04 10.12 6.07
CA GLY A 76 3.83 10.45 5.34
C GLY A 76 2.69 10.93 6.24
N ALA A 77 2.53 10.29 7.40
CA ALA A 77 1.47 10.63 8.35
C ALA A 77 1.76 11.93 9.13
N GLU A 78 2.97 12.07 9.66
CA GLU A 78 3.35 13.21 10.51
C GLU A 78 3.42 14.53 9.74
N GLY A 79 3.67 14.48 8.47
CA GLY A 79 3.81 15.67 7.65
C GLY A 79 2.52 16.29 7.14
N LEU A 80 1.38 15.76 7.49
CA LEU A 80 0.08 16.26 7.06
C LEU A 80 -0.43 17.36 8.00
N ALA A 81 -1.20 18.30 7.45
CA ALA A 81 -1.86 19.33 8.23
C ALA A 81 -2.94 18.74 9.15
N GLU A 82 -3.60 17.71 8.69
CA GLU A 82 -4.57 16.92 9.46
C GLU A 82 -4.09 15.47 9.56
N PRO A 83 -4.39 14.80 10.67
CA PRO A 83 -4.06 13.39 10.79
C PRO A 83 -4.67 12.56 9.66
N PRO A 84 -4.01 11.50 9.19
CA PRO A 84 -4.63 10.59 8.25
C PRO A 84 -5.90 9.97 8.83
N LEU A 85 -6.85 9.63 7.98
CA LEU A 85 -8.08 8.96 8.38
C LEU A 85 -7.79 7.55 8.91
N ASP A 86 -6.84 6.89 8.27
CA ASP A 86 -6.39 5.57 8.68
C ASP A 86 -4.97 5.29 8.19
N THR A 87 -4.28 4.42 8.89
CA THR A 87 -2.95 3.92 8.53
C THR A 87 -2.86 2.43 8.76
N LEU A 88 -2.11 1.75 7.91
CA LEU A 88 -1.87 0.33 8.05
C LEU A 88 -0.41 0.01 7.78
N LEU A 89 0.16 -0.83 8.63
CA LEU A 89 1.43 -1.49 8.41
C LEU A 89 1.21 -3.00 8.39
N LEU A 90 1.57 -3.63 7.29
CA LEU A 90 1.59 -5.08 7.15
C LEU A 90 3.04 -5.53 6.98
N PRO A 91 3.70 -6.01 8.06
CA PRO A 91 5.14 -6.28 8.03
C PRO A 91 5.53 -7.44 7.13
N ASN A 92 4.60 -8.31 6.82
CA ASN A 92 4.87 -9.58 6.15
C ASN A 92 3.75 -9.89 5.16
N ALA A 93 3.70 -9.15 4.06
CA ALA A 93 2.68 -9.32 3.05
C ALA A 93 2.97 -10.53 2.16
N ASP A 94 1.94 -11.30 1.87
CA ASP A 94 2.05 -12.34 0.85
C ASP A 94 2.30 -11.68 -0.52
N PRO A 95 3.26 -12.17 -1.32
CA PRO A 95 3.54 -11.62 -2.64
C PRO A 95 2.32 -11.57 -3.57
N SER A 96 1.41 -12.52 -3.45
CA SER A 96 0.17 -12.55 -4.23
C SER A 96 -0.78 -11.41 -3.89
N LEU A 97 -0.70 -10.86 -2.68
CA LEU A 97 -1.50 -9.71 -2.25
C LEU A 97 -1.12 -8.45 -3.01
N CYS A 98 0.17 -8.21 -3.19
CA CYS A 98 0.65 -7.07 -3.98
C CYS A 98 0.14 -7.14 -5.41
N ASP A 99 0.19 -8.32 -6.01
CA ASP A 99 -0.32 -8.55 -7.36
C ASP A 99 -1.85 -8.34 -7.44
N ALA A 100 -2.59 -8.81 -6.46
CA ALA A 100 -4.04 -8.64 -6.40
C ALA A 100 -4.47 -7.18 -6.25
N LEU A 101 -3.76 -6.40 -5.43
CA LEU A 101 -4.07 -4.99 -5.20
C LEU A 101 -3.75 -4.10 -6.40
N VAL A 102 -2.73 -4.44 -7.15
CA VAL A 102 -2.25 -3.62 -8.27
C VAL A 102 -2.85 -4.03 -9.61
N ARG A 103 -3.15 -5.31 -9.79
CA ARG A 103 -3.72 -5.84 -11.03
C ARG A 103 -5.23 -5.99 -10.94
N VAL A 104 -5.95 -4.93 -11.15
CA VAL A 104 -7.43 -4.90 -11.16
C VAL A 104 -8.06 -5.83 -12.22
N ARG A 105 -7.27 -6.54 -13.04
CA ARG A 105 -7.79 -7.27 -14.21
C ARG A 105 -7.24 -8.67 -14.46
N ARG A 106 -6.55 -9.29 -13.52
CA ARG A 106 -6.10 -10.68 -13.72
C ARG A 106 -6.53 -11.56 -12.57
N GLU A 107 -7.02 -12.73 -12.91
CA GLU A 107 -7.26 -13.80 -11.96
C GLU A 107 -5.94 -14.09 -11.22
N VAL A 108 -5.93 -13.76 -9.96
CA VAL A 108 -4.82 -14.09 -9.07
C VAL A 108 -5.24 -15.32 -8.29
N ALA A 109 -4.48 -16.40 -8.41
CA ALA A 109 -4.70 -17.57 -7.60
C ALA A 109 -4.29 -17.29 -6.15
N LEU A 110 -5.22 -16.82 -5.35
CA LEU A 110 -5.03 -16.68 -3.90
C LEU A 110 -5.28 -18.05 -3.24
N ARG A 111 -4.36 -18.46 -2.38
CA ARG A 111 -4.54 -19.69 -1.58
C ARG A 111 -5.64 -19.53 -0.54
N SER A 112 -5.68 -18.37 0.08
CA SER A 112 -6.77 -17.97 0.96
C SER A 112 -6.73 -16.46 1.14
N ALA A 113 -7.88 -15.85 1.34
CA ALA A 113 -7.98 -14.43 1.59
C ALA A 113 -9.13 -14.16 2.57
N GLY A 114 -8.86 -13.32 3.55
CA GLY A 114 -9.89 -12.73 4.38
C GLY A 114 -10.11 -11.27 3.95
N ILE A 115 -11.35 -10.87 3.80
CA ILE A 115 -11.71 -9.50 3.49
C ILE A 115 -12.40 -8.92 4.72
N VAL A 116 -11.83 -7.86 5.26
CA VAL A 116 -12.43 -7.11 6.36
C VAL A 116 -12.81 -5.73 5.83
N GLU A 117 -14.09 -5.45 5.82
CA GLU A 117 -14.61 -4.13 5.50
C GLU A 117 -14.88 -3.38 6.80
N THR A 118 -14.34 -2.19 6.89
CA THR A 118 -14.53 -1.32 8.05
C THR A 118 -15.06 0.04 7.61
N ALA A 119 -15.25 0.96 8.55
CA ALA A 119 -15.77 2.30 8.26
C ALA A 119 -14.88 3.13 7.33
N THR A 120 -13.63 2.75 7.17
CA THR A 120 -12.69 3.39 6.22
C THR A 120 -12.31 2.42 5.12
N VAL A 121 -12.10 2.94 3.91
CA VAL A 121 -11.73 2.13 2.73
C VAL A 121 -10.33 1.52 2.89
N ALA A 122 -9.46 2.18 3.66
CA ALA A 122 -8.11 1.71 3.94
C ALA A 122 -8.06 0.35 4.63
N THR A 123 -9.13 0.00 5.29
CA THR A 123 -9.23 -1.26 6.02
C THR A 123 -9.90 -2.38 5.23
N MET A 124 -10.16 -2.18 3.95
CA MET A 124 -10.50 -3.30 3.06
C MET A 124 -9.21 -4.06 2.77
N LEU A 125 -8.76 -4.84 3.73
CA LEU A 125 -7.53 -5.58 3.65
C LEU A 125 -7.79 -7.05 3.43
N VAL A 126 -7.21 -7.52 2.35
CA VAL A 126 -7.10 -8.95 2.09
C VAL A 126 -5.87 -9.45 2.83
N ALA A 127 -6.08 -10.14 3.94
CA ALA A 127 -5.00 -10.84 4.62
C ALA A 127 -4.94 -12.28 4.11
N PRO A 128 -3.95 -12.65 3.31
CA PRO A 128 -3.75 -14.06 2.99
C PRO A 128 -3.29 -14.77 4.26
N THR A 129 -4.01 -15.79 4.65
CA THR A 129 -3.55 -16.70 5.69
C THR A 129 -2.58 -17.68 5.08
N SER A 130 -1.30 -17.53 5.39
CA SER A 130 -0.30 -18.52 5.06
C SER A 130 -0.53 -19.79 5.89
N ARG A 131 -0.96 -20.83 5.29
CA ARG A 131 -0.70 -22.20 5.70
C ARG A 131 -0.27 -23.03 4.51
#